data_ff8d56067a7cf83c249f05d230e5f7a5
#
_entry.id   ff8d56067a7cf83c249f05d230e5f7a5
#
_cell.length_a   1.000
_cell.length_b   1.000
_cell.length_c   1.000
_cell.angle_alpha   90.00
_cell.angle_beta   90.00
_cell.angle_gamma   90.00
#
_symmetry.space_group_name_H-M   'P 1'
#
loop_
_entity.id
_entity.type
_entity.pdbx_description
1 polymer ?
#
loop_
_entity_poly.entity_id
_entity_poly.type
_entity_poly.pdbx_seq_one_letter_code
_entity_poly.pdbx_strand_id
1 'polypeptide(L)'
;MGKHFLIYFILIIGSISYSQNLKLMTYNIRLDVASDGDNAWPVRKDFFASQIQFYEPDIMGIQEAMPNQVIDLEKSLLQYSQVGLGREGKGKGESSNIFYKKEKFKVIETNTFWLSDTPDSISKGWDAVCNRVCTFALFYEKDTDRKFWVFNTHLDHIGEQARAKGLELILSKIDQFNIHHYPVILMGDFNFEPNDNTILGVKKQMYDAREVVTSMPFGPIGTFNNFEFYKAVTKRIDYIFISKKSKLEVKKYAVLTDSKDLKYPSDHFPVYIELK
;
A
#
# COMPACT_ATOMS: atom_id res chain seq x y z
N MET A 1 -10.37 -37.34 -63.73
CA MET A 1 -10.27 -36.01 -63.11
C MET A 1 -10.56 -36.15 -61.65
N GLY A 2 -9.51 -36.29 -60.81
CA GLY A 2 -9.62 -36.40 -59.34
C GLY A 2 -9.60 -35.01 -58.73
N LYS A 3 -10.63 -34.66 -57.99
CA LYS A 3 -10.69 -33.42 -57.22
C LYS A 3 -10.02 -33.68 -55.85
N HIS A 4 -8.84 -33.08 -55.61
CA HIS A 4 -8.22 -33.07 -54.30
C HIS A 4 -8.89 -31.98 -53.47
N PHE A 5 -9.58 -32.40 -52.39
CA PHE A 5 -10.09 -31.51 -51.35
C PHE A 5 -8.97 -31.26 -50.32
N LEU A 6 -8.47 -30.02 -50.26
CA LEU A 6 -7.50 -29.61 -49.27
C LEU A 6 -8.27 -29.15 -47.99
N ILE A 7 -8.18 -29.94 -46.92
CA ILE A 7 -8.78 -29.58 -45.62
C ILE A 7 -7.76 -28.74 -44.85
N TYR A 8 -8.06 -27.46 -44.66
CA TYR A 8 -7.28 -26.57 -43.77
C TYR A 8 -7.70 -26.80 -42.33
N PHE A 9 -6.79 -27.34 -41.51
CA PHE A 9 -6.94 -27.37 -40.07
C PHE A 9 -6.55 -26.01 -39.49
N ILE A 10 -7.52 -25.21 -39.04
CA ILE A 10 -7.28 -23.98 -38.30
C ILE A 10 -7.00 -24.38 -36.83
N LEU A 11 -5.74 -24.39 -36.43
CA LEU A 11 -5.34 -24.50 -35.03
C LEU A 11 -5.72 -23.21 -34.30
N ILE A 12 -6.84 -23.23 -33.57
CA ILE A 12 -7.18 -22.15 -32.60
C ILE A 12 -6.26 -22.35 -31.41
N ILE A 13 -5.14 -21.62 -31.40
CA ILE A 13 -4.28 -21.51 -30.18
C ILE A 13 -5.03 -20.57 -29.22
N GLY A 14 -5.84 -21.17 -28.35
CA GLY A 14 -6.41 -20.45 -27.22
C GLY A 14 -5.28 -19.93 -26.31
N SER A 15 -5.06 -18.64 -26.30
CA SER A 15 -4.17 -18.00 -25.32
C SER A 15 -4.76 -18.22 -23.93
N ILE A 16 -4.20 -19.18 -23.18
CA ILE A 16 -4.51 -19.28 -21.75
C ILE A 16 -3.86 -18.06 -21.08
N SER A 17 -4.63 -16.99 -20.93
CA SER A 17 -4.20 -15.85 -20.12
C SER A 17 -4.16 -16.30 -18.67
N TYR A 18 -2.98 -16.67 -18.18
CA TYR A 18 -2.77 -16.80 -16.74
C TYR A 18 -2.89 -15.39 -16.15
N SER A 19 -4.00 -15.13 -15.47
CA SER A 19 -4.11 -13.92 -14.65
C SER A 19 -2.95 -13.92 -13.66
N GLN A 20 -1.99 -13.02 -13.86
CA GLN A 20 -0.90 -12.83 -12.91
C GLN A 20 -1.47 -12.33 -11.58
N ASN A 21 -0.93 -12.85 -10.47
CA ASN A 21 -1.30 -12.35 -9.15
C ASN A 21 -0.96 -10.86 -9.06
N LEU A 22 -1.87 -10.08 -8.48
CA LEU A 22 -1.63 -8.68 -8.15
C LEU A 22 -0.78 -8.60 -6.89
N LYS A 23 0.42 -8.03 -7.01
CA LYS A 23 1.38 -7.88 -5.92
C LYS A 23 1.21 -6.50 -5.27
N LEU A 24 0.90 -6.47 -3.98
CA LEU A 24 0.70 -5.24 -3.23
C LEU A 24 1.68 -5.16 -2.07
N MET A 25 2.09 -3.93 -1.74
CA MET A 25 2.96 -3.66 -0.59
C MET A 25 2.47 -2.40 0.14
N THR A 26 2.51 -2.40 1.46
CA THR A 26 2.49 -1.18 2.26
C THR A 26 3.78 -1.06 3.05
N TYR A 27 4.35 0.15 3.10
CA TYR A 27 5.65 0.36 3.70
C TYR A 27 5.79 1.78 4.28
N ASN A 28 5.79 1.90 5.60
CA ASN A 28 6.28 3.12 6.22
C ASN A 28 7.79 3.20 6.00
N ILE A 29 8.24 4.21 5.24
CA ILE A 29 9.63 4.29 4.79
C ILE A 29 10.53 5.08 5.77
N ARG A 30 10.00 5.54 6.89
CA ARG A 30 10.62 6.46 7.82
C ARG A 30 11.05 7.77 7.15
N LEU A 31 10.59 8.89 7.67
CA LEU A 31 10.96 10.21 7.15
C LEU A 31 12.47 10.45 7.18
N ASP A 32 12.93 11.35 6.32
CA ASP A 32 14.32 11.77 6.32
C ASP A 32 14.57 12.79 7.44
N VAL A 33 15.20 12.34 8.51
CA VAL A 33 15.58 13.15 9.65
C VAL A 33 17.01 12.86 10.09
N ALA A 34 17.82 13.90 10.23
CA ALA A 34 19.25 13.77 10.53
C ALA A 34 19.52 13.10 11.89
N SER A 35 18.59 13.17 12.85
CA SER A 35 18.73 12.53 14.17
C SER A 35 18.74 11.00 14.10
N ASP A 36 18.30 10.38 12.98
CA ASP A 36 18.40 8.93 12.81
C ASP A 36 19.85 8.44 12.54
N GLY A 37 20.82 9.37 12.37
CA GLY A 37 22.25 9.08 12.26
C GLY A 37 22.56 8.04 11.18
N ASP A 38 23.09 6.89 11.57
CA ASP A 38 23.40 5.77 10.66
C ASP A 38 22.16 5.13 9.99
N ASN A 39 20.96 5.43 10.45
CA ASN A 39 19.71 5.00 9.85
C ASN A 39 19.02 6.14 9.06
N ALA A 40 19.69 7.31 8.87
CA ALA A 40 19.15 8.40 8.08
C ALA A 40 18.94 8.00 6.61
N TRP A 41 17.99 8.61 5.93
CA TRP A 41 17.60 8.26 4.56
C TRP A 41 18.77 8.16 3.57
N PRO A 42 19.73 9.10 3.52
CA PRO A 42 20.85 9.00 2.59
C PRO A 42 21.68 7.72 2.72
N VAL A 43 21.71 7.10 3.92
CA VAL A 43 22.47 5.87 4.18
C VAL A 43 21.71 4.62 3.72
N ARG A 44 20.38 4.61 3.84
CA ARG A 44 19.54 3.41 3.61
C ARG A 44 18.79 3.40 2.28
N LYS A 45 18.69 4.53 1.56
CA LYS A 45 17.86 4.67 0.37
C LYS A 45 18.16 3.69 -0.76
N ASP A 46 19.44 3.40 -1.00
CA ASP A 46 19.84 2.49 -2.08
C ASP A 46 19.45 1.05 -1.76
N PHE A 47 19.60 0.65 -0.50
CA PHE A 47 19.13 -0.68 -0.05
C PHE A 47 17.60 -0.76 -0.06
N PHE A 48 16.91 0.29 0.37
CA PHE A 48 15.46 0.40 0.24
C PHE A 48 15.00 0.22 -1.22
N ALA A 49 15.59 0.97 -2.14
CA ALA A 49 15.26 0.87 -3.56
C ALA A 49 15.54 -0.54 -4.13
N SER A 50 16.65 -1.17 -3.73
CA SER A 50 16.99 -2.54 -4.17
C SER A 50 15.98 -3.57 -3.66
N GLN A 51 15.44 -3.40 -2.45
CA GLN A 51 14.38 -4.26 -1.90
C GLN A 51 13.11 -4.16 -2.76
N ILE A 52 12.69 -2.94 -3.12
CA ILE A 52 11.52 -2.74 -3.99
C ILE A 52 11.75 -3.33 -5.38
N GLN A 53 12.95 -3.17 -5.94
CA GLN A 53 13.33 -3.75 -7.24
C GLN A 53 13.34 -5.29 -7.21
N PHE A 54 13.68 -5.91 -6.08
CA PHE A 54 13.68 -7.36 -5.92
C PHE A 54 12.26 -7.95 -5.82
N TYR A 55 11.40 -7.37 -4.99
CA TYR A 55 10.04 -7.87 -4.78
C TYR A 55 9.06 -7.44 -5.89
N GLU A 56 9.35 -6.34 -6.56
CA GLU A 56 8.57 -5.79 -7.66
C GLU A 56 7.06 -5.74 -7.38
N PRO A 57 6.59 -5.08 -6.30
CA PRO A 57 5.17 -4.92 -6.08
C PRO A 57 4.53 -4.20 -7.28
N ASP A 58 3.33 -4.59 -7.65
CA ASP A 58 2.59 -3.92 -8.74
C ASP A 58 2.09 -2.55 -8.29
N ILE A 59 1.67 -2.46 -7.01
CA ILE A 59 1.27 -1.22 -6.34
C ILE A 59 1.85 -1.21 -4.93
N MET A 60 2.38 -0.08 -4.52
CA MET A 60 2.98 0.13 -3.20
C MET A 60 2.45 1.43 -2.57
N GLY A 61 1.84 1.33 -1.39
CA GLY A 61 1.53 2.47 -0.52
C GLY A 61 2.71 2.75 0.39
N ILE A 62 3.25 3.96 0.36
CA ILE A 62 4.32 4.39 1.27
C ILE A 62 3.81 5.44 2.25
N GLN A 63 4.39 5.49 3.45
CA GLN A 63 4.07 6.47 4.49
C GLN A 63 5.35 7.17 4.94
N GLU A 64 5.21 8.35 5.55
CA GLU A 64 6.27 9.24 6.03
C GLU A 64 7.19 9.82 4.93
N ALA A 65 6.85 9.62 3.67
CA ALA A 65 7.71 10.07 2.58
C ALA A 65 7.82 11.60 2.52
N MET A 66 9.02 12.11 2.78
CA MET A 66 9.36 13.51 2.55
C MET A 66 9.56 13.78 1.05
N PRO A 67 9.41 15.03 0.57
CA PRO A 67 9.52 15.34 -0.86
C PRO A 67 10.82 14.88 -1.52
N ASN A 68 11.96 14.99 -0.83
CA ASN A 68 13.25 14.50 -1.32
C ASN A 68 13.29 12.97 -1.44
N GLN A 69 12.64 12.25 -0.52
CA GLN A 69 12.53 10.78 -0.57
C GLN A 69 11.67 10.34 -1.77
N VAL A 70 10.55 11.01 -2.03
CA VAL A 70 9.72 10.75 -3.22
C VAL A 70 10.55 10.94 -4.50
N ILE A 71 11.31 12.04 -4.62
CA ILE A 71 12.19 12.31 -5.76
C ILE A 71 13.28 11.23 -5.92
N ASP A 72 13.91 10.79 -4.82
CA ASP A 72 14.91 9.72 -4.86
C ASP A 72 14.30 8.39 -5.34
N LEU A 73 13.09 8.06 -4.87
CA LEU A 73 12.38 6.87 -5.31
C LEU A 73 11.95 6.94 -6.78
N GLU A 74 11.46 8.08 -7.27
CA GLU A 74 11.12 8.26 -8.69
C GLU A 74 12.35 8.06 -9.60
N LYS A 75 13.55 8.50 -9.15
CA LYS A 75 14.81 8.30 -9.88
C LYS A 75 15.28 6.84 -9.87
N SER A 76 15.05 6.12 -8.77
CA SER A 76 15.53 4.74 -8.59
C SER A 76 14.57 3.70 -9.12
N LEU A 77 13.27 4.02 -9.23
CA LEU A 77 12.18 3.10 -9.57
C LEU A 77 11.49 3.54 -10.87
N LEU A 78 12.24 3.60 -11.96
CA LEU A 78 11.81 4.17 -13.26
C LEU A 78 10.55 3.51 -13.86
N GLN A 79 10.26 2.26 -13.49
CA GLN A 79 9.06 1.53 -13.94
C GLN A 79 7.79 1.95 -13.19
N TYR A 80 7.92 2.74 -12.11
CA TYR A 80 6.77 3.24 -11.36
C TYR A 80 6.42 4.68 -11.72
N SER A 81 5.15 4.99 -11.55
CA SER A 81 4.62 6.35 -11.35
C SER A 81 3.98 6.43 -9.97
N GLN A 82 3.69 7.61 -9.49
CA GLN A 82 3.06 7.77 -8.19
C GLN A 82 1.94 8.81 -8.22
N VAL A 83 1.06 8.73 -7.21
CA VAL A 83 0.04 9.73 -6.89
C VAL A 83 0.08 10.02 -5.39
N GLY A 84 -0.30 11.22 -5.01
CA GLY A 84 -0.36 11.67 -3.62
C GLY A 84 0.12 13.11 -3.45
N LEU A 85 -0.31 13.72 -2.35
CA LEU A 85 0.10 15.06 -1.95
C LEU A 85 0.71 15.00 -0.55
N GLY A 86 1.68 15.90 -0.29
CA GLY A 86 2.19 16.09 1.06
C GLY A 86 1.11 16.67 1.99
N ARG A 87 1.14 16.29 3.25
CA ARG A 87 0.16 16.67 4.27
C ARG A 87 0.08 18.19 4.54
N GLU A 88 1.14 18.91 4.16
CA GLU A 88 1.20 20.38 4.24
C GLU A 88 0.95 21.05 2.87
N GLY A 89 0.34 20.33 1.93
CA GLY A 89 0.05 20.77 0.58
C GLY A 89 1.11 20.33 -0.44
N LYS A 90 1.01 20.88 -1.67
CA LYS A 90 1.86 20.47 -2.79
C LYS A 90 3.35 20.54 -2.46
N GLY A 91 4.03 19.37 -2.51
CA GLY A 91 5.47 19.26 -2.32
C GLY A 91 5.96 19.64 -0.92
N LYS A 92 5.11 19.59 0.12
CA LYS A 92 5.49 19.93 1.49
C LYS A 92 4.98 18.91 2.50
N GLY A 93 5.82 18.64 3.51
CA GLY A 93 5.54 17.69 4.58
C GLY A 93 5.58 16.25 4.10
N GLU A 94 5.34 15.34 5.03
CA GLU A 94 5.24 13.91 4.74
C GLU A 94 4.01 13.61 3.86
N SER A 95 4.11 12.55 3.08
CA SER A 95 3.04 12.11 2.20
C SER A 95 2.74 10.61 2.38
N SER A 96 1.53 10.22 2.00
CA SER A 96 1.08 8.84 1.87
C SER A 96 0.88 8.50 0.39
N ASN A 97 1.98 8.44 -0.38
CA ASN A 97 1.92 8.21 -1.82
C ASN A 97 1.57 6.76 -2.16
N ILE A 98 0.98 6.59 -3.35
CA ILE A 98 0.76 5.27 -3.96
C ILE A 98 1.64 5.21 -5.21
N PHE A 99 2.65 4.36 -5.19
CA PHE A 99 3.48 4.01 -6.34
C PHE A 99 2.86 2.82 -7.06
N TYR A 100 2.88 2.83 -8.40
CA TYR A 100 2.31 1.78 -9.23
C TYR A 100 3.10 1.57 -10.52
N LYS A 101 3.17 0.35 -11.02
CA LYS A 101 3.79 0.03 -12.31
C LYS A 101 3.00 0.69 -13.44
N LYS A 102 3.56 1.74 -14.06
CA LYS A 102 2.90 2.58 -15.07
C LYS A 102 2.51 1.83 -16.35
N GLU A 103 3.26 0.78 -16.69
CA GLU A 103 2.95 -0.04 -17.86
C GLU A 103 1.75 -0.98 -17.63
N LYS A 104 1.52 -1.39 -16.36
CA LYS A 104 0.44 -2.30 -15.99
C LYS A 104 -0.87 -1.59 -15.67
N PHE A 105 -0.80 -0.37 -15.13
CA PHE A 105 -1.98 0.35 -14.65
C PHE A 105 -2.15 1.71 -15.30
N LYS A 106 -3.44 2.12 -15.38
CA LYS A 106 -3.86 3.49 -15.64
C LYS A 106 -4.64 3.99 -14.42
N VAL A 107 -4.29 5.17 -13.92
CA VAL A 107 -5.09 5.87 -12.90
C VAL A 107 -6.27 6.52 -13.61
N ILE A 108 -7.49 6.20 -13.17
CA ILE A 108 -8.74 6.77 -13.69
C ILE A 108 -9.11 8.01 -12.88
N GLU A 109 -8.97 7.90 -11.55
CA GLU A 109 -9.31 8.95 -10.58
C GLU A 109 -8.33 8.89 -9.42
N THR A 110 -7.92 10.02 -8.88
CA THR A 110 -7.05 10.10 -7.70
C THR A 110 -7.22 11.44 -6.99
N ASN A 111 -7.09 11.42 -5.68
CA ASN A 111 -6.97 12.62 -4.87
C ASN A 111 -6.31 12.26 -3.52
N THR A 112 -6.04 13.29 -2.72
CA THR A 112 -5.61 13.20 -1.33
C THR A 112 -6.54 14.06 -0.49
N PHE A 113 -7.06 13.53 0.62
CA PHE A 113 -7.88 14.28 1.57
C PHE A 113 -7.28 14.23 2.97
N TRP A 114 -7.59 15.27 3.75
CA TRP A 114 -7.11 15.39 5.13
C TRP A 114 -8.01 14.64 6.09
N LEU A 115 -7.41 13.97 7.08
CA LEU A 115 -8.14 13.26 8.13
C LEU A 115 -8.57 14.26 9.21
N SER A 116 -9.63 15.00 8.93
CA SER A 116 -10.18 16.06 9.77
C SER A 116 -11.67 16.30 9.47
N ASP A 117 -12.28 17.22 10.21
CA ASP A 117 -13.66 17.67 9.95
C ASP A 117 -13.77 18.51 8.64
N THR A 118 -12.64 18.93 8.05
CA THR A 118 -12.56 19.65 6.77
C THR A 118 -11.64 18.93 5.78
N PRO A 119 -12.04 17.75 5.29
CA PRO A 119 -11.16 16.86 4.54
C PRO A 119 -10.65 17.40 3.20
N ASP A 120 -11.33 18.39 2.62
CA ASP A 120 -11.00 18.93 1.33
C ASP A 120 -10.01 20.12 1.41
N SER A 121 -9.51 20.43 2.61
CA SER A 121 -8.55 21.50 2.88
C SER A 121 -7.45 21.03 3.83
N ILE A 122 -6.28 21.70 3.75
CA ILE A 122 -5.16 21.43 4.66
C ILE A 122 -5.61 21.72 6.09
N SER A 123 -5.74 20.68 6.88
CA SER A 123 -6.25 20.80 8.23
C SER A 123 -5.80 19.65 9.12
N LYS A 124 -5.76 19.93 10.42
CA LYS A 124 -5.46 18.98 11.47
C LYS A 124 -6.76 18.49 12.11
N GLY A 125 -6.95 17.17 12.19
CA GLY A 125 -8.17 16.59 12.75
C GLY A 125 -8.07 16.33 14.25
N TRP A 126 -9.11 16.67 14.97
CA TRP A 126 -9.37 16.32 16.37
C TRP A 126 -8.16 16.54 17.29
N ASP A 127 -7.70 15.49 17.98
CA ASP A 127 -6.55 15.50 18.89
C ASP A 127 -5.22 15.11 18.19
N ALA A 128 -5.17 15.11 16.86
CA ALA A 128 -3.96 14.79 16.11
C ALA A 128 -2.81 15.75 16.45
N VAL A 129 -1.58 15.25 16.48
CA VAL A 129 -0.39 16.08 16.70
C VAL A 129 0.07 16.78 15.43
N CYS A 130 -0.27 16.25 14.27
CA CYS A 130 0.04 16.82 12.96
C CYS A 130 -1.08 16.55 11.96
N ASN A 131 -1.01 17.20 10.79
CA ASN A 131 -1.92 16.88 9.69
C ASN A 131 -1.72 15.43 9.26
N ARG A 132 -2.81 14.72 8.99
CA ARG A 132 -2.81 13.37 8.45
C ARG A 132 -3.65 13.33 7.18
N VAL A 133 -3.24 12.49 6.26
CA VAL A 133 -3.88 12.40 4.94
C VAL A 133 -4.14 10.96 4.56
N CYS A 134 -5.12 10.77 3.68
CA CYS A 134 -5.33 9.55 2.94
C CYS A 134 -5.28 9.87 1.44
N THR A 135 -4.39 9.22 0.72
CA THR A 135 -4.33 9.24 -0.74
C THR A 135 -5.12 8.08 -1.28
N PHE A 136 -5.91 8.30 -2.34
CA PHE A 136 -6.64 7.23 -2.99
C PHE A 136 -6.51 7.31 -4.51
N ALA A 137 -6.67 6.15 -5.16
CA ALA A 137 -6.73 6.06 -6.61
C ALA A 137 -7.65 4.92 -7.06
N LEU A 138 -8.40 5.17 -8.13
CA LEU A 138 -9.07 4.15 -8.93
C LEU A 138 -8.14 3.70 -10.03
N PHE A 139 -7.69 2.45 -9.97
CA PHE A 139 -6.84 1.84 -10.96
C PHE A 139 -7.66 1.06 -11.99
N TYR A 140 -7.20 1.11 -13.24
CA TYR A 140 -7.56 0.22 -14.32
C TYR A 140 -6.35 -0.63 -14.67
N GLU A 141 -6.47 -1.95 -14.52
CA GLU A 141 -5.45 -2.92 -14.90
C GLU A 141 -5.60 -3.28 -16.37
N LYS A 142 -4.59 -2.95 -17.18
CA LYS A 142 -4.67 -3.00 -18.66
C LYS A 142 -4.82 -4.42 -19.20
N ASP A 143 -4.22 -5.42 -18.54
CA ASP A 143 -4.19 -6.81 -19.02
C ASP A 143 -5.48 -7.60 -18.70
N THR A 144 -6.25 -7.14 -17.72
CA THR A 144 -7.43 -7.86 -17.22
C THR A 144 -8.72 -7.04 -17.29
N ASP A 145 -8.64 -5.77 -17.70
CA ASP A 145 -9.74 -4.78 -17.67
C ASP A 145 -10.33 -4.56 -16.28
N ARG A 146 -9.67 -5.04 -15.25
CA ARG A 146 -10.12 -4.96 -13.85
C ARG A 146 -9.97 -3.54 -13.33
N LYS A 147 -10.98 -3.06 -12.60
CA LYS A 147 -10.94 -1.80 -11.87
C LYS A 147 -11.00 -2.07 -10.37
N PHE A 148 -10.21 -1.33 -9.59
CA PHE A 148 -10.22 -1.43 -8.13
C PHE A 148 -9.67 -0.14 -7.51
N TRP A 149 -10.14 0.14 -6.29
CA TRP A 149 -9.68 1.27 -5.50
C TRP A 149 -8.53 0.87 -4.59
N VAL A 150 -7.57 1.78 -4.45
CA VAL A 150 -6.52 1.70 -3.44
C VAL A 150 -6.55 2.97 -2.61
N PHE A 151 -6.57 2.81 -1.29
CA PHE A 151 -6.47 3.88 -0.29
C PHE A 151 -5.21 3.63 0.53
N ASN A 152 -4.38 4.66 0.70
CA ASN A 152 -3.15 4.59 1.49
C ASN A 152 -3.12 5.72 2.52
N THR A 153 -2.84 5.39 3.78
CA THR A 153 -2.89 6.34 4.88
C THR A 153 -1.79 6.11 5.90
N HIS A 154 -1.51 7.15 6.70
CA HIS A 154 -0.75 7.07 7.94
C HIS A 154 -1.56 7.77 9.03
N LEU A 155 -2.15 7.01 9.94
CA LEU A 155 -2.95 7.54 11.04
C LEU A 155 -2.06 8.21 12.10
N ASP A 156 -2.66 9.07 12.94
CA ASP A 156 -1.89 9.76 13.97
C ASP A 156 -1.28 8.79 14.99
N HIS A 157 -0.06 9.08 15.47
CA HIS A 157 0.67 8.18 16.37
C HIS A 157 0.38 8.43 17.86
N ILE A 158 -0.30 9.55 18.20
CA ILE A 158 -0.66 9.93 19.57
C ILE A 158 -2.18 10.06 19.73
N GLY A 159 -2.84 10.88 18.90
CA GLY A 159 -4.25 11.19 19.01
C GLY A 159 -5.16 9.99 18.80
N GLU A 160 -5.72 9.42 19.87
CA GLU A 160 -6.62 8.26 19.79
C GLU A 160 -7.92 8.59 19.03
N GLN A 161 -8.49 9.77 19.32
CA GLN A 161 -9.69 10.24 18.63
C GLN A 161 -9.41 10.50 17.15
N ALA A 162 -8.23 11.10 16.83
CA ALA A 162 -7.82 11.36 15.46
C ALA A 162 -7.64 10.07 14.66
N ARG A 163 -7.07 9.01 15.26
CA ARG A 163 -6.97 7.70 14.62
C ARG A 163 -8.34 7.09 14.35
N ALA A 164 -9.20 7.03 15.36
CA ALA A 164 -10.52 6.40 15.26
C ALA A 164 -11.41 7.13 14.24
N LYS A 165 -11.57 8.45 14.39
CA LYS A 165 -12.38 9.27 13.48
C LYS A 165 -11.78 9.38 12.08
N GLY A 166 -10.45 9.42 11.97
CA GLY A 166 -9.76 9.39 10.68
C GLY A 166 -10.09 8.12 9.90
N LEU A 167 -10.12 6.98 10.58
CA LEU A 167 -10.47 5.71 9.96
C LEU A 167 -11.95 5.61 9.59
N GLU A 168 -12.85 6.11 10.46
CA GLU A 168 -14.28 6.24 10.14
C GLU A 168 -14.51 7.11 8.90
N LEU A 169 -13.78 8.24 8.79
CA LEU A 169 -13.83 9.11 7.62
C LEU A 169 -13.34 8.39 6.36
N ILE A 170 -12.24 7.63 6.43
CA ILE A 170 -11.74 6.84 5.30
C ILE A 170 -12.82 5.85 4.83
N LEU A 171 -13.43 5.08 5.74
CA LEU A 171 -14.48 4.13 5.40
C LEU A 171 -15.71 4.82 4.78
N SER A 172 -16.11 5.97 5.30
CA SER A 172 -17.18 6.79 4.73
C SER A 172 -16.85 7.28 3.32
N LYS A 173 -15.60 7.74 3.08
CA LYS A 173 -15.13 8.15 1.74
C LYS A 173 -15.05 6.98 0.77
N ILE A 174 -14.67 5.77 1.22
CA ILE A 174 -14.73 4.56 0.41
C ILE A 174 -16.17 4.31 -0.08
N ASP A 175 -17.15 4.36 0.82
CA ASP A 175 -18.56 4.17 0.44
C ASP A 175 -19.05 5.28 -0.52
N GLN A 176 -18.64 6.53 -0.29
CA GLN A 176 -18.99 7.67 -1.12
C GLN A 176 -18.46 7.55 -2.55
N PHE A 177 -17.18 7.16 -2.72
CA PHE A 177 -16.54 7.11 -4.05
C PHE A 177 -16.84 5.81 -4.79
N ASN A 178 -17.03 4.71 -4.08
CA ASN A 178 -17.18 3.39 -4.70
C ASN A 178 -18.64 3.03 -5.07
N ILE A 179 -19.31 3.92 -5.77
CA ILE A 179 -20.71 3.73 -6.24
C ILE A 179 -20.86 2.52 -7.19
N HIS A 180 -19.79 2.12 -7.86
CA HIS A 180 -19.76 0.96 -8.76
C HIS A 180 -19.40 -0.35 -8.07
N HIS A 181 -19.19 -0.34 -6.76
CA HIS A 181 -18.85 -1.52 -5.96
C HIS A 181 -17.61 -2.30 -6.47
N TYR A 182 -16.61 -1.58 -6.99
CA TYR A 182 -15.33 -2.18 -7.34
C TYR A 182 -14.61 -2.72 -6.08
N PRO A 183 -13.70 -3.71 -6.23
CA PRO A 183 -12.84 -4.12 -5.13
C PRO A 183 -12.10 -2.92 -4.52
N VAL A 184 -11.95 -2.92 -3.19
CA VAL A 184 -11.24 -1.87 -2.46
C VAL A 184 -10.11 -2.51 -1.67
N ILE A 185 -8.94 -1.88 -1.73
CA ILE A 185 -7.76 -2.16 -0.94
C ILE A 185 -7.49 -0.93 -0.09
N LEU A 186 -7.45 -1.10 1.22
CA LEU A 186 -7.08 -0.07 2.18
C LEU A 186 -5.79 -0.52 2.88
N MET A 187 -4.72 0.29 2.75
CA MET A 187 -3.41 -0.05 3.29
C MET A 187 -2.78 1.14 4.00
N GLY A 188 -1.75 0.87 4.81
CA GLY A 188 -0.99 1.91 5.47
C GLY A 188 -0.49 1.54 6.85
N ASP A 189 0.05 2.55 7.54
CA ASP A 189 0.36 2.53 8.96
C ASP A 189 -0.83 3.08 9.74
N PHE A 190 -1.47 2.22 10.51
CA PHE A 190 -2.67 2.55 11.26
C PHE A 190 -2.38 2.99 12.70
N ASN A 191 -1.15 2.82 13.17
CA ASN A 191 -0.76 3.10 14.56
C ASN A 191 -1.67 2.48 15.62
N PHE A 192 -2.38 1.39 15.27
CA PHE A 192 -3.20 0.57 16.14
C PHE A 192 -2.79 -0.90 16.06
N GLU A 193 -2.83 -1.61 17.18
CA GLU A 193 -2.63 -3.06 17.20
C GLU A 193 -3.92 -3.84 16.86
N PRO A 194 -3.82 -5.13 16.47
CA PRO A 194 -4.94 -5.89 15.92
C PRO A 194 -6.16 -6.06 16.83
N ASN A 195 -5.95 -5.97 18.15
CA ASN A 195 -7.00 -6.14 19.15
C ASN A 195 -7.68 -4.82 19.53
N ASP A 196 -7.26 -3.69 18.95
CA ASP A 196 -7.91 -2.41 19.18
C ASP A 196 -9.33 -2.42 18.59
N ASN A 197 -10.27 -1.81 19.30
CA ASN A 197 -11.68 -1.75 18.89
C ASN A 197 -11.88 -1.08 17.53
N THR A 198 -11.02 -0.13 17.18
CA THR A 198 -11.04 0.57 15.88
C THR A 198 -10.69 -0.40 14.76
N ILE A 199 -9.63 -1.19 14.91
CA ILE A 199 -9.25 -2.24 13.94
C ILE A 199 -10.34 -3.33 13.87
N LEU A 200 -10.90 -3.75 15.00
CA LEU A 200 -12.02 -4.68 15.02
C LEU A 200 -13.26 -4.10 14.30
N GLY A 201 -13.44 -2.78 14.35
CA GLY A 201 -14.47 -2.06 13.58
C GLY A 201 -14.26 -2.18 12.07
N VAL A 202 -13.04 -1.98 11.57
CA VAL A 202 -12.69 -2.17 10.14
C VAL A 202 -12.97 -3.60 9.69
N LYS A 203 -12.60 -4.58 10.51
CA LYS A 203 -12.81 -6.00 10.20
C LYS A 203 -14.28 -6.41 10.06
N LYS A 204 -15.24 -5.59 10.51
CA LYS A 204 -16.66 -5.81 10.21
C LYS A 204 -16.97 -5.60 8.72
N GLN A 205 -16.28 -4.68 8.06
CA GLN A 205 -16.52 -4.29 6.65
C GLN A 205 -15.46 -4.84 5.68
N MET A 206 -14.22 -5.03 6.13
CA MET A 206 -13.09 -5.48 5.32
C MET A 206 -12.43 -6.72 5.93
N TYR A 207 -11.70 -7.47 5.12
CA TYR A 207 -10.84 -8.56 5.57
C TYR A 207 -9.44 -8.03 5.84
N ASP A 208 -8.87 -8.36 6.98
CA ASP A 208 -7.42 -8.25 7.22
C ASP A 208 -6.71 -9.32 6.38
N ALA A 209 -5.82 -8.91 5.47
CA ALA A 209 -5.15 -9.81 4.55
C ALA A 209 -4.35 -10.92 5.28
N ARG A 210 -3.81 -10.62 6.48
CA ARG A 210 -3.11 -11.61 7.31
C ARG A 210 -4.03 -12.73 7.81
N GLU A 211 -5.29 -12.41 8.10
CA GLU A 211 -6.24 -13.36 8.69
C GLU A 211 -6.93 -14.24 7.65
N VAL A 212 -6.99 -13.76 6.40
CA VAL A 212 -7.71 -14.47 5.31
C VAL A 212 -6.78 -15.08 4.26
N VAL A 213 -5.46 -14.97 4.43
CA VAL A 213 -4.51 -15.59 3.51
C VAL A 213 -4.69 -17.11 3.47
N THR A 214 -4.65 -17.67 2.25
CA THR A 214 -4.86 -19.12 2.05
C THR A 214 -3.62 -19.97 2.33
N SER A 215 -2.44 -19.33 2.36
CA SER A 215 -1.18 -19.96 2.77
C SER A 215 -0.77 -19.51 4.18
N MET A 216 0.22 -20.17 4.77
CA MET A 216 0.78 -19.71 6.04
C MET A 216 1.43 -18.34 5.86
N PRO A 217 1.11 -17.32 6.70
CA PRO A 217 1.80 -16.05 6.69
C PRO A 217 3.31 -16.22 6.91
N PHE A 218 4.11 -15.49 6.11
CA PHE A 218 5.56 -15.52 6.23
C PHE A 218 6.09 -14.31 7.02
N GLY A 219 7.14 -14.50 7.81
CA GLY A 219 7.78 -13.44 8.60
C GLY A 219 7.19 -13.26 10.00
N PRO A 220 7.61 -12.23 10.74
CA PRO A 220 7.17 -11.97 12.11
C PRO A 220 5.71 -11.53 12.17
N ILE A 221 5.16 -11.47 13.40
CA ILE A 221 3.84 -10.91 13.64
C ILE A 221 3.87 -9.38 13.51
N GLY A 222 4.87 -8.75 14.13
CA GLY A 222 5.01 -7.31 14.19
C GLY A 222 5.59 -6.71 12.91
N THR A 223 5.31 -5.44 12.72
CA THR A 223 5.77 -4.64 11.57
C THR A 223 6.68 -3.48 11.98
N PHE A 224 6.59 -2.98 13.22
CA PHE A 224 7.41 -1.89 13.74
C PHE A 224 8.65 -2.43 14.45
N ASN A 225 9.85 -2.24 13.87
CA ASN A 225 11.13 -2.72 14.35
C ASN A 225 11.97 -1.66 15.07
N ASN A 226 11.65 -0.36 14.92
CA ASN A 226 12.35 0.77 15.54
C ASN A 226 13.88 0.78 15.30
N PHE A 227 14.34 0.23 14.16
CA PHE A 227 15.76 -0.02 13.85
C PHE A 227 16.49 -0.93 14.87
N GLU A 228 15.77 -1.63 15.74
CA GLU A 228 16.35 -2.47 16.81
C GLU A 228 16.61 -3.90 16.29
N PHE A 229 17.73 -4.10 15.61
CA PHE A 229 18.04 -5.35 14.88
C PHE A 229 17.99 -6.62 15.75
N TYR A 230 18.39 -6.53 17.01
CA TYR A 230 18.47 -7.69 17.92
C TYR A 230 17.23 -7.93 18.76
N LYS A 231 16.14 -7.20 18.52
CA LYS A 231 14.90 -7.35 19.27
C LYS A 231 13.81 -8.07 18.45
N ALA A 232 13.01 -8.86 19.15
CA ALA A 232 11.82 -9.44 18.53
C ALA A 232 10.81 -8.35 18.17
N VAL A 233 10.28 -8.42 16.93
CA VAL A 233 9.30 -7.45 16.42
C VAL A 233 7.91 -8.05 16.60
N THR A 234 7.15 -7.51 17.54
CA THR A 234 5.82 -8.01 17.92
C THR A 234 4.70 -7.03 17.67
N LYS A 235 4.98 -5.72 17.63
CA LYS A 235 3.99 -4.67 17.41
C LYS A 235 3.59 -4.59 15.95
N ARG A 236 2.36 -5.00 15.62
CA ARG A 236 1.79 -4.93 14.26
C ARG A 236 0.89 -3.72 14.13
N ILE A 237 1.29 -2.75 13.34
CA ILE A 237 0.56 -1.49 13.12
C ILE A 237 0.36 -1.16 11.64
N ASP A 238 1.00 -1.91 10.73
CA ASP A 238 0.83 -1.79 9.29
C ASP A 238 -0.10 -2.89 8.77
N TYR A 239 -1.03 -2.52 7.90
CA TYR A 239 -2.08 -3.41 7.43
C TYR A 239 -2.34 -3.26 5.93
N ILE A 240 -2.86 -4.35 5.34
CA ILE A 240 -3.57 -4.34 4.07
C ILE A 240 -4.93 -4.98 4.32
N PHE A 241 -5.99 -4.20 4.14
CA PHE A 241 -7.37 -4.67 4.20
C PHE A 241 -7.97 -4.77 2.80
N ILE A 242 -8.85 -5.74 2.60
CA ILE A 242 -9.53 -6.00 1.34
C ILE A 242 -11.04 -6.00 1.57
N SER A 243 -11.81 -5.32 0.73
CA SER A 243 -13.27 -5.26 0.85
C SER A 243 -13.88 -6.66 0.80
N LYS A 244 -14.81 -6.96 1.71
CA LYS A 244 -15.51 -8.27 1.81
C LYS A 244 -16.34 -8.60 0.57
N LYS A 245 -16.80 -7.58 -0.16
CA LYS A 245 -17.59 -7.73 -1.38
C LYS A 245 -16.72 -8.05 -2.62
N SER A 246 -15.38 -8.01 -2.47
CA SER A 246 -14.48 -8.36 -3.56
C SER A 246 -14.39 -9.88 -3.72
N LYS A 247 -14.12 -10.32 -4.96
CA LYS A 247 -13.76 -11.73 -5.24
C LYS A 247 -12.25 -11.97 -5.13
N LEU A 248 -11.50 -11.01 -4.60
CA LEU A 248 -10.05 -11.10 -4.46
C LEU A 248 -9.69 -12.07 -3.34
N GLU A 249 -8.81 -13.00 -3.64
CA GLU A 249 -8.30 -14.00 -2.70
C GLU A 249 -6.83 -13.71 -2.37
N VAL A 250 -6.49 -13.63 -1.08
CA VAL A 250 -5.11 -13.46 -0.62
C VAL A 250 -4.37 -14.79 -0.72
N LYS A 251 -3.48 -14.90 -1.69
CA LYS A 251 -2.68 -16.12 -1.92
C LYS A 251 -1.43 -16.18 -1.06
N LYS A 252 -0.79 -15.02 -0.84
CA LYS A 252 0.38 -14.90 0.01
C LYS A 252 0.28 -13.66 0.88
N TYR A 253 0.84 -13.75 2.06
CA TYR A 253 1.04 -12.66 3.00
C TYR A 253 2.45 -12.79 3.60
N ALA A 254 3.20 -11.70 3.60
CA ALA A 254 4.52 -11.65 4.22
C ALA A 254 4.76 -10.32 4.93
N VAL A 255 5.48 -10.39 6.04
CA VAL A 255 6.20 -9.25 6.64
C VAL A 255 7.68 -9.47 6.30
N LEU A 256 8.23 -8.61 5.45
CA LEU A 256 9.56 -8.79 4.90
C LEU A 256 10.61 -8.18 5.84
N THR A 257 11.62 -8.97 6.23
CA THR A 257 12.62 -8.60 7.25
C THR A 257 14.03 -8.47 6.67
N ASP A 258 14.12 -8.10 5.38
CA ASP A 258 15.41 -7.95 4.74
C ASP A 258 16.29 -6.94 5.47
N SER A 259 17.56 -7.31 5.59
CA SER A 259 18.56 -6.49 6.27
C SER A 259 19.88 -6.57 5.54
N LYS A 260 20.69 -5.53 5.69
CA LYS A 260 22.05 -5.47 5.17
C LYS A 260 22.96 -4.89 6.27
N ASP A 261 24.08 -5.57 6.53
CA ASP A 261 25.07 -5.15 7.52
C ASP A 261 24.46 -4.84 8.90
N LEU A 262 23.52 -5.72 9.36
CA LEU A 262 22.77 -5.59 10.61
C LEU A 262 21.90 -4.32 10.69
N LYS A 263 21.47 -3.76 9.56
CA LYS A 263 20.59 -2.60 9.47
C LYS A 263 19.38 -2.90 8.61
N TYR A 264 18.25 -2.31 8.97
CA TYR A 264 17.00 -2.39 8.21
C TYR A 264 16.85 -1.21 7.26
N PRO A 265 16.14 -1.36 6.14
CA PRO A 265 15.86 -0.25 5.22
C PRO A 265 14.92 0.82 5.80
N SER A 266 14.12 0.46 6.82
CA SER A 266 13.22 1.33 7.56
C SER A 266 13.03 0.82 8.99
N ASP A 267 12.50 1.65 9.89
CA ASP A 267 12.07 1.26 11.24
C ASP A 267 10.74 0.48 11.24
N HIS A 268 10.13 0.31 10.06
CA HIS A 268 9.05 -0.64 9.80
C HIS A 268 9.50 -1.73 8.83
N PHE A 269 8.82 -2.88 8.89
CA PHE A 269 8.91 -3.92 7.88
C PHE A 269 7.76 -3.76 6.89
N PRO A 270 7.99 -3.89 5.58
CA PRO A 270 6.91 -3.86 4.61
C PRO A 270 5.99 -5.08 4.77
N VAL A 271 4.69 -4.83 4.64
CA VAL A 271 3.70 -5.89 4.46
C VAL A 271 3.49 -6.10 2.96
N TYR A 272 3.69 -7.33 2.51
CA TYR A 272 3.56 -7.75 1.13
C TYR A 272 2.47 -8.80 0.98
N ILE A 273 1.64 -8.69 -0.05
CA ILE A 273 0.62 -9.68 -0.38
C ILE A 273 0.56 -9.97 -1.88
N GLU A 274 0.10 -11.17 -2.23
CA GLU A 274 -0.31 -11.53 -3.59
C GLU A 274 -1.81 -11.85 -3.60
N LEU A 275 -2.55 -11.18 -4.49
CA LEU A 275 -3.98 -11.38 -4.72
C LEU A 275 -4.23 -12.09 -6.06
N LYS A 276 -5.28 -12.93 -6.07
CA LYS A 276 -5.80 -13.54 -7.29
C LYS A 276 -7.25 -13.11 -7.52
#